data_9755c99eaf00679ad197ea16e7bad316
#
_entry.id   9755c99eaf00679ad197ea16e7bad316
#
_cell.length_a   1.000
_cell.length_b   1.000
_cell.length_c   1.000
_cell.angle_alpha   90.00
_cell.angle_beta   90.00
_cell.angle_gamma   90.00
#
_symmetry.space_group_name_H-M   'P 1'
#
loop_
_entity.id
_entity.type
_entity.pdbx_description
1 polymer ?
#
loop_
_entity_poly.entity_id
_entity_poly.type
_entity_poly.pdbx_seq_one_letter_code
_entity_poly.pdbx_strand_id
1 'polypeptide(L)'
;MKPRCHKRIQIEASVTFTIGSRVGEGRAFNISVPGCLIESPVSVNEGDYLQLNVFMPGLTSPFSVARATVRWTNGSRFGVEFI
;
A
#
# COMPACT_ATOMS: atom_id res chain seq x y z
N MET A 1 27.02 13.66 11.66
CA MET A 1 26.07 12.66 11.21
C MET A 1 25.74 12.84 9.73
N LYS A 2 25.72 11.77 9.04
CA LYS A 2 25.48 11.82 7.61
C LYS A 2 23.98 11.85 7.32
N PRO A 3 23.49 12.78 6.52
CA PRO A 3 22.09 12.79 6.16
C PRO A 3 21.76 11.61 5.25
N ARG A 4 20.54 11.17 5.34
CA ARG A 4 20.08 10.11 4.47
C ARG A 4 19.79 10.64 3.09
N CYS A 5 20.12 9.84 2.10
CA CYS A 5 19.80 10.20 0.73
C CYS A 5 18.30 10.10 0.46
N HIS A 6 17.60 9.24 1.19
CA HIS A 6 16.17 9.06 0.99
C HIS A 6 15.45 9.42 2.26
N LYS A 7 14.45 10.26 2.13
CA LYS A 7 13.54 10.51 3.22
C LYS A 7 12.42 9.51 3.15
N ARG A 8 12.27 8.77 4.23
CA ARG A 8 11.06 8.01 4.40
C ARG A 8 9.99 8.94 4.89
N ILE A 9 8.95 9.05 4.12
CA ILE A 9 7.80 9.79 4.57
C ILE A 9 6.90 8.79 5.26
N GLN A 10 6.83 8.90 6.58
CA GLN A 10 5.94 8.05 7.34
C GLN A 10 4.57 8.70 7.34
N ILE A 11 3.89 8.58 6.23
CA ILE A 11 2.55 9.08 6.12
C ILE A 11 1.60 7.91 6.26
N GLU A 12 0.63 8.08 7.13
CA GLU A 12 -0.45 7.14 7.25
C GLU A 12 -1.54 7.61 6.31
N ALA A 13 -1.89 6.78 5.34
CA ALA A 13 -2.89 7.11 4.35
C ALA A 13 -3.96 6.04 4.33
N SER A 14 -5.20 6.44 4.04
CA SER A 14 -6.27 5.47 3.83
C SER A 14 -6.09 4.84 2.47
N VAL A 15 -6.40 3.55 2.37
CA VAL A 15 -6.27 2.84 1.11
C VAL A 15 -7.49 1.95 0.91
N THR A 16 -7.96 1.89 -0.32
CA THR A 16 -8.91 0.87 -0.75
C THR A 16 -8.25 0.04 -1.81
N PHE A 17 -8.60 -1.23 -1.87
CA PHE A 17 -8.01 -2.12 -2.86
C PHE A 17 -9.00 -3.17 -3.32
N THR A 18 -8.77 -3.67 -4.52
CA THR A 18 -9.58 -4.72 -5.10
C THR A 18 -8.70 -5.91 -5.40
N ILE A 19 -9.09 -7.07 -4.91
CA ILE A 19 -8.44 -8.35 -5.18
C ILE A 19 -9.48 -9.27 -5.77
N GLY A 20 -9.35 -9.57 -7.06
CA GLY A 20 -10.36 -10.38 -7.72
C GLY A 20 -11.72 -9.73 -7.60
N SER A 21 -12.66 -10.43 -6.97
CA SER A 21 -14.01 -9.91 -6.76
C SER A 21 -14.21 -9.30 -5.38
N ARG A 22 -13.14 -9.22 -4.58
CA ARG A 22 -13.23 -8.68 -3.23
C ARG A 22 -12.68 -7.27 -3.16
N VAL A 23 -13.27 -6.47 -2.30
CA VAL A 23 -12.83 -5.10 -2.04
C VAL A 23 -12.42 -5.03 -0.60
N GLY A 24 -11.28 -4.39 -0.35
CA GLY A 24 -10.78 -4.21 0.99
C GLY A 24 -10.44 -2.77 1.27
N GLU A 25 -10.35 -2.46 2.56
CA GLU A 25 -9.93 -1.15 3.04
C GLU A 25 -8.85 -1.34 4.07
N GLY A 26 -7.99 -0.34 4.18
CA GLY A 26 -6.94 -0.38 5.17
C GLY A 26 -6.19 0.91 5.23
N ARG A 27 -4.98 0.82 5.78
CA ARG A 27 -4.09 1.96 5.90
C ARG A 27 -2.76 1.62 5.28
N ALA A 28 -2.20 2.58 4.58
CA ALA A 28 -0.90 2.44 3.95
C ALA A 28 0.14 3.21 4.75
N PHE A 29 1.29 2.59 4.93
CA PHE A 29 2.42 3.16 5.66
C PHE A 29 3.66 3.04 4.80
N ASN A 30 4.65 3.87 5.08
CA ASN A 30 5.97 3.78 4.44
C ASN A 30 5.86 3.74 2.92
N ILE A 31 5.06 4.66 2.38
CA ILE A 31 4.85 4.71 0.95
C ILE A 31 6.13 5.16 0.28
N SER A 32 6.57 4.43 -0.73
CA SER A 32 7.75 4.77 -1.50
C SER A 32 7.47 4.47 -2.97
N VAL A 33 8.43 4.80 -3.83
CA VAL A 33 8.25 4.57 -5.26
C VAL A 33 7.96 3.12 -5.58
N PRO A 34 8.68 2.12 -5.00
CA PRO A 34 8.41 0.73 -5.37
C PRO A 34 7.19 0.13 -4.68
N GLY A 35 6.68 0.72 -3.59
CA GLY A 35 5.55 0.10 -2.94
C GLY A 35 5.22 0.69 -1.58
N CYS A 36 4.44 -0.05 -0.81
CA CYS A 36 4.06 0.39 0.53
C CYS A 36 3.69 -0.80 1.40
N LEU A 37 3.55 -0.50 2.69
CA LEU A 37 3.03 -1.44 3.68
C LEU A 37 1.55 -1.15 3.88
N ILE A 38 0.74 -2.18 3.89
CA ILE A 38 -0.71 -2.03 4.10
C ILE A 38 -1.12 -2.83 5.32
N GLU A 39 -1.96 -2.21 6.13
CA GLU A 39 -2.59 -2.88 7.26
C GLU A 39 -4.08 -2.94 6.99
N SER A 40 -4.65 -4.13 7.01
CA SER A 40 -6.05 -4.33 6.69
C SER A 40 -6.54 -5.63 7.31
N PRO A 41 -7.82 -5.69 7.71
CA PRO A 41 -8.40 -6.96 8.19
C PRO A 41 -8.64 -7.96 7.08
N VAL A 42 -8.54 -7.55 5.82
CA VAL A 42 -8.76 -8.44 4.69
C VAL A 42 -7.55 -9.34 4.50
N SER A 43 -7.78 -10.63 4.42
CA SER A 43 -6.69 -11.59 4.20
C SER A 43 -6.26 -11.60 2.76
N VAL A 44 -4.94 -11.56 2.55
CA VAL A 44 -4.36 -11.63 1.22
C VAL A 44 -3.25 -12.69 1.25
N ASN A 45 -2.87 -13.16 0.08
CA ASN A 45 -1.81 -14.14 -0.03
C ASN A 45 -0.65 -13.57 -0.82
N GLU A 46 0.54 -14.03 -0.46
CA GLU A 46 1.74 -13.66 -1.21
C GLU A 46 1.55 -14.03 -2.68
N GLY A 47 1.87 -13.10 -3.56
CA GLY A 47 1.70 -13.29 -4.99
C GLY A 47 0.38 -12.78 -5.55
N ASP A 48 -0.57 -12.43 -4.69
CA ASP A 48 -1.82 -11.87 -5.16
C ASP A 48 -1.57 -10.53 -5.85
N TYR A 49 -2.40 -10.24 -6.85
CA TYR A 49 -2.40 -8.94 -7.51
C TYR A 49 -3.59 -8.15 -7.03
N LEU A 50 -3.38 -6.86 -6.88
CA LEU A 50 -4.46 -5.98 -6.46
C LEU A 50 -4.34 -4.62 -7.12
N GLN A 51 -5.46 -3.91 -7.12
CA GLN A 51 -5.55 -2.55 -7.58
C GLN A 51 -5.74 -1.67 -6.36
N LEU A 52 -5.01 -0.55 -6.28
CA LEU A 52 -5.00 0.29 -5.11
C LEU A 52 -5.48 1.69 -5.42
N ASN A 53 -6.15 2.29 -4.44
CA ASN A 53 -6.37 3.72 -4.41
C ASN A 53 -5.91 4.21 -3.05
N VAL A 54 -4.95 5.13 -3.07
CA VAL A 54 -4.33 5.65 -1.85
C VAL A 54 -4.79 7.09 -1.66
N PHE A 55 -5.41 7.35 -0.52
CA PHE A 55 -5.97 8.68 -0.21
C PHE A 55 -5.01 9.39 0.73
N MET A 56 -4.08 10.12 0.16
CA MET A 56 -3.06 10.82 0.92
C MET A 56 -3.59 12.17 1.40
N PRO A 57 -3.24 12.55 2.64
CA PRO A 57 -3.63 13.87 3.14
C PRO A 57 -3.11 14.97 2.23
N GLY A 58 -3.93 15.96 1.97
CA GLY A 58 -3.52 17.10 1.17
C GLY A 58 -3.71 16.94 -0.32
N LEU A 59 -4.06 15.75 -0.79
CA LEU A 59 -4.36 15.55 -2.19
C LEU A 59 -5.85 15.60 -2.42
N THR A 60 -6.25 16.21 -3.54
CA THR A 60 -7.66 16.31 -3.88
C THR A 60 -8.19 15.05 -4.55
N SER A 61 -7.29 14.23 -5.09
CA SER A 61 -7.65 12.99 -5.76
C SER A 61 -6.80 11.86 -5.20
N PRO A 62 -7.34 10.64 -5.17
CA PRO A 62 -6.54 9.51 -4.72
C PRO A 62 -5.42 9.22 -5.72
N PHE A 63 -4.33 8.68 -5.18
CA PHE A 63 -3.25 8.15 -5.97
C PHE A 63 -3.61 6.72 -6.33
N SER A 64 -3.76 6.43 -7.62
CA SER A 64 -4.20 5.12 -8.07
C SER A 64 -3.05 4.30 -8.59
N VAL A 65 -3.01 3.03 -8.18
CA VAL A 65 -2.04 2.07 -8.68
C VAL A 65 -2.83 0.97 -9.37
N ALA A 66 -2.65 0.88 -10.68
CA ALA A 66 -3.43 -0.07 -11.48
C ALA A 66 -3.13 -1.52 -11.11
N ARG A 67 -1.89 -1.80 -10.71
CA ARG A 67 -1.51 -3.15 -10.34
C ARG A 67 -0.39 -3.13 -9.32
N ALA A 68 -0.58 -3.93 -8.28
CA ALA A 68 0.46 -4.17 -7.28
C ALA A 68 0.43 -5.64 -6.94
N THR A 69 1.55 -6.17 -6.46
CA THR A 69 1.62 -7.56 -6.06
C THR A 69 2.01 -7.65 -4.59
N VAL A 70 1.39 -8.60 -3.90
CA VAL A 70 1.70 -8.86 -2.49
C VAL A 70 3.02 -9.62 -2.42
N ARG A 71 4.00 -9.04 -1.74
CA ARG A 71 5.33 -9.63 -1.64
C ARG A 71 5.53 -10.43 -0.37
N TRP A 72 4.82 -10.05 0.68
CA TRP A 72 4.89 -10.77 1.96
C TRP A 72 3.65 -10.45 2.78
N THR A 73 3.32 -11.33 3.69
CA THR A 73 2.21 -11.13 4.62
C THR A 73 2.68 -11.47 6.02
N ASN A 74 2.11 -10.77 6.98
CA ASN A 74 2.39 -11.03 8.40
C ASN A 74 1.18 -10.54 9.21
N GLY A 75 0.29 -11.47 9.53
CA GLY A 75 -0.93 -11.12 10.25
C GLY A 75 -1.81 -10.21 9.41
N SER A 76 -2.16 -9.06 9.97
CA SER A 76 -3.00 -8.09 9.27
C SER A 76 -2.21 -7.11 8.41
N ARG A 77 -0.91 -7.33 8.27
CA ARG A 77 -0.05 -6.46 7.48
C ARG A 77 0.49 -7.20 6.29
N PHE A 78 0.67 -6.48 5.21
CA PHE A 78 1.29 -7.05 4.03
C PHE A 78 1.99 -5.95 3.24
N GLY A 79 3.07 -6.34 2.59
CA GLY A 79 3.82 -5.43 1.75
C GLY A 79 3.48 -5.65 0.30
N VAL A 80 3.32 -4.56 -0.44
CA VAL A 80 3.01 -4.64 -1.87
C VAL A 80 4.07 -3.91 -2.67
N GLU A 81 4.30 -4.40 -3.86
CA GLU A 81 5.18 -3.77 -4.82
C GLU A 81 4.34 -3.30 -5.99
N PHE A 82 4.50 -2.03 -6.36
CA PHE A 82 3.77 -1.45 -7.49
C PHE A 82 4.40 -1.96 -8.79
N ILE A 83 3.56 -2.29 -9.73
CA ILE A 83 4.01 -2.81 -11.02
C ILE A 83 3.72 -1.80 -12.12
#